data_0e26f68182d732e81bc88bd18fb86e34
#
_entry.id   0e26f68182d732e81bc88bd18fb86e34
#
_cell.length_a   1.000
_cell.length_b   1.000
_cell.length_c   1.000
_cell.angle_alpha   90.00
_cell.angle_beta   90.00
_cell.angle_gamma   90.00
#
_symmetry.space_group_name_H-M   'P 1'
#
loop_
_entity.id
_entity.type
_entity.pdbx_description
1 polymer ?
#
loop_
_entity_poly.entity_id
_entity_poly.type
_entity_poly.pdbx_seq_one_letter_code
_entity_poly.pdbx_strand_id
1 'polypeptide(L)'
;MDGSPSEDMIAFYEARAIGGAALIIPEIARVYDLNGAGMMRQLSVSKDRHIEGLAKLAETVHKYGTKIFIQLHHPGRETVTALTGGPVVSASAIPCKYLQQETRALSTEEVKALIQQFISGAVRVKKAGCDGVELHAAHGYLLQQFLSPYTNKREDEYGGSFENRLRMITEIINGIRVQCGPDFPIGVRLSVEEFLDKTGVTEDYIHIQDGVKIAMALEKCGIDFIDVSVGLYKTGSVCVEPISFPQGWRKDLIKAVKDHVSIPVIGVSCIREPQVAESFLEGGIVDFVSMGRSWLADEQWGLKVLDRKSTRLNSSHITISFA
;
A
#
# COMPACT_ATOMS: atom_id res chain seq x y z
N MET A 1 15.95 13.23 -12.56
CA MET A 1 15.60 12.98 -11.16
C MET A 1 15.80 11.50 -10.90
N ASP A 2 16.42 11.16 -9.80
CA ASP A 2 16.92 9.81 -9.52
C ASP A 2 16.02 8.96 -8.62
N GLY A 3 14.85 9.50 -8.21
CA GLY A 3 13.92 8.87 -7.30
C GLY A 3 14.05 9.33 -5.84
N SER A 4 14.94 10.28 -5.54
CA SER A 4 14.98 10.94 -4.25
C SER A 4 13.82 11.93 -4.10
N PRO A 5 13.32 12.17 -2.87
CA PRO A 5 12.34 13.23 -2.63
C PRO A 5 12.82 14.59 -3.12
N SER A 6 11.98 15.29 -3.89
CA SER A 6 12.25 16.68 -4.29
C SER A 6 11.87 17.67 -3.20
N GLU A 7 12.38 18.90 -3.27
CA GLU A 7 11.96 19.97 -2.36
C GLU A 7 10.44 20.21 -2.42
N ASP A 8 9.83 20.14 -3.61
CA ASP A 8 8.38 20.28 -3.77
C ASP A 8 7.61 19.15 -3.09
N MET A 9 8.13 17.90 -3.16
CA MET A 9 7.54 16.76 -2.46
C MET A 9 7.64 16.94 -0.94
N ILE A 10 8.78 17.37 -0.45
CA ILE A 10 9.00 17.63 0.99
C ILE A 10 8.03 18.72 1.46
N ALA A 11 7.93 19.85 0.75
CA ALA A 11 6.99 20.92 1.08
C ALA A 11 5.53 20.47 1.02
N PHE A 12 5.19 19.62 0.06
CA PHE A 12 3.85 19.04 -0.07
C PHE A 12 3.45 18.22 1.17
N TYR A 13 4.33 17.35 1.68
CA TYR A 13 4.05 16.55 2.87
C TYR A 13 4.19 17.39 4.17
N GLU A 14 5.09 18.36 4.22
CA GLU A 14 5.18 19.32 5.32
C GLU A 14 3.86 20.06 5.55
N ALA A 15 3.22 20.55 4.48
CA ALA A 15 1.94 21.24 4.58
C ALA A 15 0.85 20.36 5.24
N ARG A 16 0.83 19.05 4.96
CA ARG A 16 -0.11 18.11 5.56
C ARG A 16 0.24 17.76 7.00
N ALA A 17 1.53 17.69 7.32
CA ALA A 17 1.98 17.54 8.71
C ALA A 17 1.57 18.75 9.55
N ILE A 18 1.78 19.98 9.05
CA ILE A 18 1.27 21.22 9.65
C ILE A 18 -0.26 21.15 9.80
N GLY A 19 -0.94 20.60 8.80
CA GLY A 19 -2.40 20.45 8.78
C GLY A 19 -2.99 19.42 9.75
N GLY A 20 -2.14 18.74 10.55
CA GLY A 20 -2.59 17.84 11.62
C GLY A 20 -2.71 16.38 11.22
N ALA A 21 -2.00 15.93 10.18
CA ALA A 21 -1.89 14.51 9.87
C ALA A 21 -1.11 13.78 10.97
N ALA A 22 -1.67 12.69 11.50
CA ALA A 22 -0.99 11.86 12.49
C ALA A 22 0.06 10.93 11.87
N LEU A 23 -0.27 10.36 10.71
CA LEU A 23 0.60 9.50 9.92
C LEU A 23 0.50 9.89 8.45
N ILE A 24 1.63 9.97 7.78
CA ILE A 24 1.74 10.14 6.33
C ILE A 24 2.34 8.87 5.73
N ILE A 25 1.65 8.30 4.74
CA ILE A 25 2.18 7.26 3.85
C ILE A 25 2.26 7.91 2.46
N PRO A 26 3.47 8.32 2.01
CA PRO A 26 3.65 8.94 0.69
C PRO A 26 3.28 8.01 -0.46
N GLU A 27 3.36 8.55 -1.67
CA GLU A 27 3.21 7.75 -2.89
C GLU A 27 4.21 6.58 -2.91
N ILE A 28 3.87 5.59 -3.76
CA ILE A 28 4.64 4.35 -3.92
C ILE A 28 6.14 4.58 -4.16
N ALA A 29 6.99 3.91 -3.36
CA ALA A 29 8.44 3.91 -3.51
C ALA A 29 8.93 2.60 -4.14
N ARG A 30 9.56 2.69 -5.34
CA ARG A 30 10.07 1.49 -6.00
C ARG A 30 11.25 0.89 -5.24
N VAL A 31 11.25 -0.43 -5.11
CA VAL A 31 12.32 -1.19 -4.46
C VAL A 31 13.43 -1.61 -5.42
N TYR A 32 13.17 -1.56 -6.73
CA TYR A 32 14.10 -2.03 -7.76
C TYR A 32 14.13 -1.09 -8.97
N ASP A 33 15.33 -0.81 -9.50
CA ASP A 33 15.47 0.16 -10.59
C ASP A 33 15.22 -0.45 -11.98
N LEU A 34 15.56 -1.74 -12.19
CA LEU A 34 15.55 -2.33 -13.53
C LEU A 34 14.13 -2.43 -14.11
N ASN A 35 13.17 -2.94 -13.35
CA ASN A 35 11.78 -3.13 -13.80
C ASN A 35 10.75 -2.75 -12.74
N GLY A 36 11.18 -2.02 -11.71
CA GLY A 36 10.33 -1.63 -10.57
C GLY A 36 9.66 -0.26 -10.70
N ALA A 37 9.85 0.47 -11.81
CA ALA A 37 9.20 1.76 -12.02
C ALA A 37 7.78 1.59 -12.57
N GLY A 38 6.78 2.15 -11.87
CA GLY A 38 5.38 2.21 -12.32
C GLY A 38 4.96 3.58 -12.87
N MET A 39 5.77 4.62 -12.63
CA MET A 39 5.55 5.98 -13.12
C MET A 39 6.86 6.74 -13.28
N MET A 40 6.82 7.83 -14.06
CA MET A 40 7.96 8.73 -14.19
C MET A 40 8.25 9.43 -12.85
N ARG A 41 9.54 9.59 -12.52
CA ARG A 41 10.01 10.30 -11.31
C ARG A 41 9.51 9.69 -10.00
N GLN A 42 9.11 8.43 -10.03
CA GLN A 42 8.65 7.69 -8.85
C GLN A 42 9.69 7.72 -7.74
N LEU A 43 9.24 7.90 -6.50
CA LEU A 43 10.06 7.75 -5.30
C LEU A 43 10.76 6.38 -5.29
N SER A 44 11.98 6.32 -4.76
CA SER A 44 12.78 5.11 -4.78
C SER A 44 13.47 4.84 -3.43
N VAL A 45 13.55 3.56 -3.09
CA VAL A 45 14.34 3.03 -1.98
C VAL A 45 15.38 2.00 -2.48
N SER A 46 15.61 1.93 -3.80
CA SER A 46 16.41 0.89 -4.44
C SER A 46 17.93 1.00 -4.16
N LYS A 47 18.42 2.19 -3.79
CA LYS A 47 19.86 2.49 -3.58
C LYS A 47 20.07 3.32 -2.32
N ASP A 48 21.28 3.20 -1.75
CA ASP A 48 21.65 3.92 -0.51
C ASP A 48 21.66 5.44 -0.68
N ARG A 49 21.87 5.96 -1.90
CA ARG A 49 21.79 7.40 -2.20
C ARG A 49 20.42 8.02 -1.89
N HIS A 50 19.35 7.22 -1.78
CA HIS A 50 18.02 7.72 -1.45
C HIS A 50 17.81 7.97 0.05
N ILE A 51 18.70 7.44 0.92
CA ILE A 51 18.59 7.54 2.38
C ILE A 51 18.56 9.01 2.82
N GLU A 52 19.47 9.83 2.31
CA GLU A 52 19.58 11.25 2.67
C GLU A 52 18.30 12.03 2.36
N GLY A 53 17.73 11.86 1.15
CA GLY A 53 16.50 12.52 0.76
C GLY A 53 15.29 12.07 1.60
N LEU A 54 15.20 10.77 1.90
CA LEU A 54 14.16 10.22 2.78
C LEU A 54 14.33 10.73 4.23
N ALA A 55 15.56 10.84 4.72
CA ALA A 55 15.83 11.39 6.04
C ALA A 55 15.34 12.84 6.14
N LYS A 56 15.66 13.67 5.14
CA LYS A 56 15.18 15.07 5.09
C LYS A 56 13.64 15.14 5.10
N LEU A 57 12.96 14.26 4.36
CA LEU A 57 11.49 14.17 4.37
C LEU A 57 10.98 13.79 5.77
N ALA A 58 11.54 12.73 6.38
CA ALA A 58 11.15 12.26 7.70
C ALA A 58 11.37 13.35 8.78
N GLU A 59 12.56 13.94 8.83
CA GLU A 59 12.87 15.03 9.76
C GLU A 59 11.91 16.22 9.61
N THR A 60 11.50 16.52 8.36
CA THR A 60 10.60 17.64 8.09
C THR A 60 9.21 17.41 8.68
N VAL A 61 8.63 16.23 8.46
CA VAL A 61 7.28 15.94 8.98
C VAL A 61 7.29 15.67 10.48
N HIS A 62 8.38 15.13 11.04
CA HIS A 62 8.55 14.90 12.47
C HIS A 62 8.53 16.19 13.30
N LYS A 63 8.92 17.35 12.76
CA LYS A 63 8.83 18.65 13.44
C LYS A 63 7.42 18.96 13.95
N TYR A 64 6.40 18.38 13.33
CA TYR A 64 4.98 18.59 13.64
C TYR A 64 4.36 17.41 14.39
N GLY A 65 5.17 16.43 14.82
CA GLY A 65 4.68 15.22 15.52
C GLY A 65 4.08 14.16 14.61
N THR A 66 4.09 14.38 13.30
CA THR A 66 3.57 13.44 12.29
C THR A 66 4.53 12.28 12.10
N LYS A 67 4.00 11.04 12.06
CA LYS A 67 4.74 9.84 11.69
C LYS A 67 4.79 9.67 10.17
N ILE A 68 5.82 8.96 9.67
CA ILE A 68 5.95 8.68 8.24
C ILE A 68 6.33 7.22 8.00
N PHE A 69 5.52 6.52 7.21
CA PHE A 69 5.82 5.17 6.71
C PHE A 69 6.02 5.23 5.20
N ILE A 70 6.98 4.47 4.68
CA ILE A 70 7.24 4.42 3.24
C ILE A 70 6.57 3.19 2.63
N GLN A 71 5.75 3.39 1.60
CA GLN A 71 5.07 2.31 0.89
C GLN A 71 6.02 1.67 -0.13
N LEU A 72 6.44 0.43 0.14
CA LEU A 72 7.34 -0.35 -0.71
C LEU A 72 6.57 -0.98 -1.87
N HIS A 73 7.05 -0.78 -3.09
CA HIS A 73 6.30 -1.08 -4.29
C HIS A 73 7.15 -1.71 -5.40
N HIS A 74 6.51 -2.60 -6.15
CA HIS A 74 6.94 -3.06 -7.48
C HIS A 74 5.69 -3.22 -8.36
N PRO A 75 5.63 -2.61 -9.55
CA PRO A 75 4.40 -2.58 -10.37
C PRO A 75 4.01 -3.97 -10.91
N GLY A 76 4.97 -4.88 -11.02
CA GLY A 76 4.72 -6.13 -11.73
C GLY A 76 4.32 -5.84 -13.19
N ARG A 77 3.17 -6.38 -13.62
CA ARG A 77 2.63 -6.18 -14.97
C ARG A 77 1.93 -4.83 -15.19
N GLU A 78 1.69 -4.07 -14.12
CA GLU A 78 0.98 -2.76 -14.18
C GLU A 78 1.96 -1.62 -14.50
N THR A 79 2.76 -1.81 -15.56
CA THR A 79 3.73 -0.82 -16.06
C THR A 79 3.99 -1.02 -17.55
N VAL A 80 4.82 -0.18 -18.14
CA VAL A 80 5.23 -0.24 -19.55
C VAL A 80 6.76 -0.24 -19.68
N THR A 81 7.28 -0.91 -20.72
CA THR A 81 8.72 -1.02 -20.98
C THR A 81 9.42 0.33 -21.06
N ALA A 82 8.72 1.36 -21.56
CA ALA A 82 9.26 2.74 -21.62
C ALA A 82 9.57 3.34 -20.24
N LEU A 83 8.90 2.88 -19.18
CA LEU A 83 9.14 3.33 -17.81
C LEU A 83 10.20 2.49 -17.10
N THR A 84 10.21 1.19 -17.37
CA THR A 84 11.10 0.27 -16.66
C THR A 84 12.52 0.24 -17.24
N GLY A 85 12.66 0.57 -18.52
CA GLY A 85 13.90 0.39 -19.26
C GLY A 85 14.29 -1.09 -19.43
N GLY A 86 13.37 -2.02 -19.12
CA GLY A 86 13.56 -3.46 -19.19
C GLY A 86 12.22 -4.19 -19.41
N PRO A 87 12.22 -5.53 -19.43
CA PRO A 87 10.99 -6.31 -19.69
C PRO A 87 9.97 -6.11 -18.57
N VAL A 88 8.69 -6.12 -18.94
CA VAL A 88 7.61 -6.18 -17.98
C VAL A 88 7.53 -7.58 -17.39
N VAL A 89 7.42 -7.68 -16.07
CA VAL A 89 7.46 -8.94 -15.33
C VAL A 89 6.25 -9.10 -14.41
N SER A 90 5.89 -10.34 -14.08
CA SER A 90 4.77 -10.65 -13.20
C SER A 90 4.96 -12.01 -12.53
N ALA A 91 4.03 -12.40 -11.64
CA ALA A 91 3.97 -13.76 -11.10
C ALA A 91 3.83 -14.80 -12.23
N SER A 92 3.02 -14.51 -13.25
CA SER A 92 2.83 -15.36 -14.45
C SER A 92 2.79 -14.51 -15.71
N ALA A 93 2.97 -15.13 -16.88
CA ALA A 93 2.98 -14.45 -18.19
C ALA A 93 1.56 -14.02 -18.64
N ILE A 94 0.87 -13.24 -17.80
CA ILE A 94 -0.47 -12.72 -18.03
C ILE A 94 -0.41 -11.20 -18.15
N PRO A 95 -0.56 -10.60 -19.35
CA PRO A 95 -0.47 -9.16 -19.56
C PRO A 95 -1.57 -8.37 -18.83
N CYS A 96 -1.24 -7.12 -18.44
CA CYS A 96 -2.27 -6.16 -18.06
C CYS A 96 -3.15 -5.82 -19.25
N LYS A 97 -4.47 -5.95 -19.08
CA LYS A 97 -5.44 -5.72 -20.17
C LYS A 97 -5.40 -4.27 -20.71
N TYR A 98 -5.14 -3.30 -19.84
CA TYR A 98 -5.13 -1.88 -20.23
C TYR A 98 -3.81 -1.44 -20.85
N LEU A 99 -2.69 -1.92 -20.30
CA LEU A 99 -1.36 -1.50 -20.75
C LEU A 99 -0.85 -2.31 -21.93
N GLN A 100 -1.41 -3.52 -22.16
CA GLN A 100 -1.15 -4.40 -23.30
C GLN A 100 0.34 -4.64 -23.59
N GLN A 101 1.17 -4.68 -22.54
CA GLN A 101 2.60 -4.98 -22.66
C GLN A 101 2.82 -6.48 -22.63
N GLU A 102 3.73 -6.96 -23.46
CA GLU A 102 4.24 -8.31 -23.32
C GLU A 102 4.82 -8.50 -21.92
N THR A 103 4.33 -9.53 -21.24
CA THR A 103 4.67 -9.78 -19.83
C THR A 103 5.21 -11.18 -19.69
N ARG A 104 6.39 -11.32 -19.12
CA ARG A 104 6.97 -12.63 -18.78
C ARG A 104 6.79 -12.96 -17.30
N ALA A 105 6.75 -14.24 -16.99
CA ALA A 105 6.83 -14.71 -15.61
C ALA A 105 8.25 -14.47 -15.06
N LEU A 106 8.34 -14.09 -13.78
CA LEU A 106 9.61 -14.11 -13.04
C LEU A 106 10.07 -15.56 -12.82
N SER A 107 11.37 -15.82 -12.95
CA SER A 107 11.94 -17.10 -12.50
C SER A 107 11.93 -17.16 -10.96
N THR A 108 12.10 -18.36 -10.39
CA THR A 108 12.19 -18.54 -8.92
C THR A 108 13.34 -17.76 -8.33
N GLU A 109 14.49 -17.71 -9.02
CA GLU A 109 15.67 -16.94 -8.63
C GLU A 109 15.42 -15.42 -8.67
N GLU A 110 14.68 -14.94 -9.67
CA GLU A 110 14.28 -13.53 -9.76
C GLU A 110 13.29 -13.16 -8.63
N VAL A 111 12.38 -14.04 -8.27
CA VAL A 111 11.48 -13.83 -7.11
C VAL A 111 12.30 -13.69 -5.83
N LYS A 112 13.25 -14.60 -5.58
CA LYS A 112 14.15 -14.54 -4.42
C LYS A 112 15.00 -13.27 -4.40
N ALA A 113 15.49 -12.84 -5.57
CA ALA A 113 16.23 -11.59 -5.69
C ALA A 113 15.34 -10.36 -5.38
N LEU A 114 14.10 -10.32 -5.86
CA LEU A 114 13.17 -9.24 -5.57
C LEU A 114 12.77 -9.19 -4.09
N ILE A 115 12.59 -10.33 -3.42
CA ILE A 115 12.39 -10.39 -1.97
C ILE A 115 13.51 -9.65 -1.25
N GLN A 116 14.78 -9.86 -1.64
CA GLN A 116 15.93 -9.14 -1.07
C GLN A 116 15.90 -7.64 -1.37
N GLN A 117 15.35 -7.20 -2.52
CA GLN A 117 15.18 -5.77 -2.81
C GLN A 117 14.14 -5.11 -1.89
N PHE A 118 13.01 -5.77 -1.61
CA PHE A 118 12.03 -5.28 -0.62
C PHE A 118 12.65 -5.17 0.77
N ILE A 119 13.35 -6.21 1.24
CA ILE A 119 14.03 -6.21 2.54
C ILE A 119 15.07 -5.08 2.61
N SER A 120 15.92 -4.94 1.59
CA SER A 120 16.93 -3.89 1.54
C SER A 120 16.31 -2.49 1.47
N GLY A 121 15.16 -2.35 0.80
CA GLY A 121 14.37 -1.11 0.78
C GLY A 121 13.92 -0.72 2.19
N ALA A 122 13.36 -1.66 2.95
CA ALA A 122 12.94 -1.43 4.35
C ALA A 122 14.13 -1.03 5.25
N VAL A 123 15.28 -1.67 5.09
CA VAL A 123 16.51 -1.30 5.82
C VAL A 123 16.92 0.14 5.54
N ARG A 124 16.83 0.60 4.28
CA ARG A 124 17.12 2.00 3.91
C ARG A 124 16.11 2.96 4.52
N VAL A 125 14.83 2.61 4.50
CA VAL A 125 13.76 3.39 5.14
C VAL A 125 14.03 3.57 6.64
N LYS A 126 14.39 2.49 7.34
CA LYS A 126 14.78 2.55 8.75
C LYS A 126 16.02 3.42 8.97
N LYS A 127 17.06 3.26 8.13
CA LYS A 127 18.28 4.09 8.21
C LYS A 127 18.01 5.58 7.96
N ALA A 128 17.00 5.90 7.17
CA ALA A 128 16.56 7.27 6.92
C ALA A 128 15.78 7.87 8.11
N GLY A 129 15.50 7.11 9.16
CA GLY A 129 14.76 7.59 10.32
C GLY A 129 13.24 7.63 10.10
N CYS A 130 12.70 7.02 9.04
CA CYS A 130 11.27 6.85 8.89
C CYS A 130 10.74 5.86 9.93
N ASP A 131 9.47 6.03 10.33
CA ASP A 131 8.89 5.28 11.46
C ASP A 131 8.46 3.86 11.11
N GLY A 132 8.29 3.51 9.84
CA GLY A 132 7.88 2.16 9.41
C GLY A 132 7.80 2.01 7.90
N VAL A 133 7.33 0.85 7.48
CA VAL A 133 7.05 0.53 6.06
C VAL A 133 5.65 -0.03 5.87
N GLU A 134 5.11 0.17 4.68
CA GLU A 134 3.92 -0.50 4.21
C GLU A 134 4.24 -1.28 2.94
N LEU A 135 3.90 -2.58 2.89
CA LEU A 135 4.03 -3.40 1.69
C LEU A 135 2.80 -3.21 0.80
N HIS A 136 2.99 -2.82 -0.44
CA HIS A 136 1.87 -2.61 -1.36
C HIS A 136 1.43 -3.93 -2.00
N ALA A 137 0.45 -4.59 -1.38
CA ALA A 137 -0.17 -5.84 -1.84
C ALA A 137 -1.61 -5.61 -2.36
N ALA A 138 -1.83 -4.48 -3.04
CA ALA A 138 -3.13 -4.08 -3.56
C ALA A 138 -3.04 -3.61 -5.02
N HIS A 139 -4.20 -3.28 -5.62
CA HIS A 139 -4.39 -2.59 -6.90
C HIS A 139 -3.82 -3.31 -8.14
N GLY A 140 -3.55 -4.61 -8.03
CA GLY A 140 -3.01 -5.41 -9.15
C GLY A 140 -1.49 -5.36 -9.27
N TYR A 141 -0.76 -4.75 -8.31
CA TYR A 141 0.69 -4.70 -8.31
C TYR A 141 1.33 -6.04 -7.91
N LEU A 142 2.66 -6.13 -7.95
CA LEU A 142 3.38 -7.40 -7.91
C LEU A 142 2.98 -8.31 -6.74
N LEU A 143 2.93 -7.80 -5.51
CA LEU A 143 2.60 -8.62 -4.36
C LEU A 143 1.17 -9.17 -4.44
N GLN A 144 0.19 -8.36 -4.90
CA GLN A 144 -1.15 -8.87 -5.16
C GLN A 144 -1.16 -9.89 -6.31
N GLN A 145 -0.33 -9.69 -7.37
CA GLN A 145 -0.23 -10.66 -8.46
C GLN A 145 0.22 -12.04 -7.98
N PHE A 146 1.04 -12.12 -6.92
CA PHE A 146 1.40 -13.39 -6.30
C PHE A 146 0.27 -13.96 -5.43
N LEU A 147 -0.48 -13.13 -4.72
CA LEU A 147 -1.58 -13.56 -3.85
C LEU A 147 -2.80 -14.09 -4.63
N SER A 148 -3.12 -13.45 -5.76
CA SER A 148 -4.36 -13.74 -6.51
C SER A 148 -4.23 -15.00 -7.37
N PRO A 149 -5.18 -15.95 -7.26
CA PRO A 149 -5.23 -17.11 -8.15
C PRO A 149 -5.53 -16.72 -9.61
N TYR A 150 -6.11 -15.54 -9.84
CA TYR A 150 -6.33 -15.01 -11.19
C TYR A 150 -5.02 -14.69 -11.92
N THR A 151 -4.04 -14.13 -11.23
CA THR A 151 -2.77 -13.68 -11.81
C THR A 151 -1.60 -14.59 -11.53
N ASN A 152 -1.70 -15.47 -10.55
CA ASN A 152 -0.67 -16.44 -10.20
C ASN A 152 -1.04 -17.84 -10.67
N LYS A 153 -0.48 -18.23 -11.80
CA LYS A 153 -0.62 -19.58 -12.40
C LYS A 153 0.69 -20.36 -12.32
N ARG A 154 1.53 -20.05 -11.32
CA ARG A 154 2.80 -20.76 -11.10
C ARG A 154 2.57 -22.14 -10.53
N GLU A 155 3.49 -23.04 -10.86
CA GLU A 155 3.53 -24.43 -10.38
C GLU A 155 4.72 -24.70 -9.44
N ASP A 156 5.53 -23.66 -9.16
CA ASP A 156 6.66 -23.72 -8.22
C ASP A 156 6.22 -23.35 -6.79
N GLU A 157 7.21 -23.20 -5.89
CA GLU A 157 7.01 -22.90 -4.48
C GLU A 157 6.30 -21.54 -4.20
N TYR A 158 6.10 -20.68 -5.21
CA TYR A 158 5.41 -19.39 -5.12
C TYR A 158 4.01 -19.39 -5.76
N GLY A 159 3.48 -20.55 -6.16
CA GLY A 159 2.16 -20.65 -6.79
C GLY A 159 1.38 -21.90 -6.40
N GLY A 160 0.17 -22.04 -6.96
CA GLY A 160 -0.75 -23.16 -6.66
C GLY A 160 -1.48 -22.96 -5.34
N SER A 161 -0.99 -23.54 -4.22
CA SER A 161 -1.68 -23.49 -2.93
C SER A 161 -1.75 -22.08 -2.33
N PHE A 162 -2.67 -21.90 -1.39
CA PHE A 162 -2.80 -20.65 -0.64
C PHE A 162 -1.48 -20.24 0.05
N GLU A 163 -0.81 -21.19 0.69
CA GLU A 163 0.46 -21.00 1.40
C GLU A 163 1.57 -20.59 0.44
N ASN A 164 1.63 -21.20 -0.74
CA ASN A 164 2.62 -20.86 -1.76
C ASN A 164 2.40 -19.46 -2.34
N ARG A 165 1.14 -19.07 -2.57
CA ARG A 165 0.83 -17.70 -3.04
C ARG A 165 1.17 -16.64 -1.99
N LEU A 166 1.10 -16.95 -0.70
CA LEU A 166 1.52 -16.09 0.41
C LEU A 166 3.06 -16.02 0.58
N ARG A 167 3.80 -17.01 0.07
CA ARG A 167 5.22 -17.19 0.37
C ARG A 167 6.06 -15.95 0.11
N MET A 168 5.90 -15.28 -1.02
CA MET A 168 6.71 -14.12 -1.36
C MET A 168 6.57 -13.01 -0.30
N ILE A 169 5.34 -12.65 0.06
CA ILE A 169 5.10 -11.58 1.04
C ILE A 169 5.54 -12.00 2.47
N THR A 170 5.36 -13.25 2.84
CA THR A 170 5.79 -13.74 4.16
C THR A 170 7.30 -13.79 4.30
N GLU A 171 8.04 -14.15 3.24
CA GLU A 171 9.49 -14.10 3.23
C GLU A 171 10.01 -12.66 3.32
N ILE A 172 9.34 -11.69 2.68
CA ILE A 172 9.65 -10.27 2.81
C ILE A 172 9.46 -9.81 4.26
N ILE A 173 8.30 -10.10 4.87
CA ILE A 173 8.00 -9.72 6.26
C ILE A 173 9.04 -10.29 7.21
N ASN A 174 9.32 -11.59 7.13
CA ASN A 174 10.32 -12.25 7.96
C ASN A 174 11.72 -11.64 7.79
N GLY A 175 12.12 -11.37 6.54
CA GLY A 175 13.42 -10.73 6.26
C GLY A 175 13.53 -9.32 6.81
N ILE A 176 12.45 -8.53 6.76
CA ILE A 176 12.40 -7.19 7.37
C ILE A 176 12.51 -7.30 8.89
N ARG A 177 11.76 -8.22 9.52
CA ARG A 177 11.85 -8.47 10.98
C ARG A 177 13.27 -8.84 11.42
N VAL A 178 13.94 -9.70 10.67
CA VAL A 178 15.33 -10.09 10.97
C VAL A 178 16.29 -8.90 10.88
N GLN A 179 16.15 -8.05 9.85
CA GLN A 179 17.11 -6.97 9.61
C GLN A 179 16.75 -5.64 10.27
N CYS A 180 15.46 -5.35 10.44
CA CYS A 180 14.99 -4.12 11.06
C CYS A 180 14.61 -4.29 12.53
N GLY A 181 14.51 -5.52 13.04
CA GLY A 181 14.13 -5.81 14.42
C GLY A 181 12.62 -5.89 14.64
N PRO A 182 12.21 -6.34 15.85
CA PRO A 182 10.81 -6.61 16.16
C PRO A 182 9.94 -5.35 16.26
N ASP A 183 10.54 -4.23 16.67
CA ASP A 183 9.82 -2.98 16.96
C ASP A 183 9.67 -2.04 15.75
N PHE A 184 10.20 -2.43 14.56
CA PHE A 184 10.06 -1.63 13.35
C PHE A 184 8.72 -1.93 12.68
N PRO A 185 7.75 -0.99 12.64
CA PRO A 185 6.42 -1.23 12.13
C PRO A 185 6.39 -1.67 10.65
N ILE A 186 5.66 -2.75 10.38
CA ILE A 186 5.40 -3.31 9.06
C ILE A 186 3.91 -3.39 8.85
N GLY A 187 3.37 -2.61 7.90
CA GLY A 187 1.99 -2.75 7.45
C GLY A 187 1.87 -3.39 6.09
N VAL A 188 0.67 -3.78 5.75
CA VAL A 188 0.32 -4.27 4.41
C VAL A 188 -0.93 -3.55 3.91
N ARG A 189 -0.82 -2.90 2.75
CA ARG A 189 -2.00 -2.47 2.01
C ARG A 189 -2.49 -3.62 1.17
N LEU A 190 -3.72 -4.07 1.41
CA LEU A 190 -4.28 -5.30 0.85
C LEU A 190 -5.58 -5.03 0.08
N SER A 191 -5.65 -5.43 -1.19
CA SER A 191 -6.95 -5.56 -1.88
C SER A 191 -7.65 -6.83 -1.41
N VAL A 192 -8.67 -6.66 -0.58
CA VAL A 192 -9.41 -7.77 0.02
C VAL A 192 -10.52 -8.33 -0.88
N GLU A 193 -10.85 -7.63 -1.95
CA GLU A 193 -11.84 -8.03 -2.96
C GLU A 193 -11.41 -7.47 -4.32
N GLU A 194 -11.34 -8.31 -5.36
CA GLU A 194 -10.90 -7.89 -6.69
C GLU A 194 -12.04 -7.45 -7.61
N PHE A 195 -13.30 -7.84 -7.33
CA PHE A 195 -14.51 -7.53 -8.12
C PHE A 195 -14.41 -7.94 -9.61
N LEU A 196 -13.72 -9.03 -9.92
CA LEU A 196 -13.50 -9.44 -11.30
C LEU A 196 -14.75 -10.00 -11.99
N ASP A 197 -15.75 -10.46 -11.23
CA ASP A 197 -17.09 -10.82 -11.73
C ASP A 197 -17.70 -9.70 -12.59
N LYS A 198 -17.53 -8.44 -12.16
CA LYS A 198 -18.01 -7.24 -12.90
C LYS A 198 -17.34 -7.04 -14.25
N THR A 199 -16.27 -7.77 -14.54
CA THR A 199 -15.49 -7.66 -15.78
C THR A 199 -15.66 -8.88 -16.69
N GLY A 200 -16.54 -9.83 -16.33
CA GLY A 200 -16.79 -11.06 -17.07
C GLY A 200 -15.69 -12.12 -16.91
N VAL A 201 -14.85 -12.01 -15.88
CA VAL A 201 -13.88 -13.06 -15.50
C VAL A 201 -14.64 -14.21 -14.85
N THR A 202 -14.35 -15.44 -15.27
CA THR A 202 -14.93 -16.66 -14.74
C THR A 202 -13.94 -17.51 -13.97
N GLU A 203 -12.66 -17.16 -14.03
CA GLU A 203 -11.60 -17.80 -13.25
C GLU A 203 -11.66 -17.35 -11.80
N ASP A 204 -11.07 -18.16 -10.92
CA ASP A 204 -10.94 -17.87 -9.50
C ASP A 204 -10.07 -16.63 -9.25
N TYR A 205 -10.46 -15.80 -8.29
CA TYR A 205 -9.79 -14.57 -7.89
C TYR A 205 -9.97 -14.31 -6.38
N ILE A 206 -9.41 -13.22 -5.84
CA ILE A 206 -9.56 -12.88 -4.43
C ILE A 206 -10.96 -12.31 -4.18
N HIS A 207 -11.81 -13.09 -3.54
CA HIS A 207 -13.07 -12.65 -2.94
C HIS A 207 -12.85 -12.20 -1.50
N ILE A 208 -13.83 -11.50 -0.92
CA ILE A 208 -13.71 -10.98 0.46
C ILE A 208 -13.36 -12.06 1.48
N GLN A 209 -13.88 -13.28 1.35
CA GLN A 209 -13.54 -14.39 2.23
C GLN A 209 -12.06 -14.78 2.15
N ASP A 210 -11.47 -14.69 0.95
CA ASP A 210 -10.04 -14.95 0.74
C ASP A 210 -9.21 -13.78 1.24
N GLY A 211 -9.68 -12.54 1.01
CA GLY A 211 -9.07 -11.32 1.56
C GLY A 211 -8.96 -11.36 3.09
N VAL A 212 -10.02 -11.79 3.77
CA VAL A 212 -10.01 -12.01 5.23
C VAL A 212 -9.01 -13.09 5.62
N LYS A 213 -8.99 -14.24 4.93
CA LYS A 213 -8.00 -15.32 5.20
C LYS A 213 -6.56 -14.84 5.00
N ILE A 214 -6.30 -14.04 3.96
CA ILE A 214 -4.99 -13.44 3.71
C ILE A 214 -4.63 -12.50 4.85
N ALA A 215 -5.54 -11.61 5.28
CA ALA A 215 -5.32 -10.70 6.40
C ALA A 215 -4.94 -11.43 7.69
N MET A 216 -5.69 -12.49 8.06
CA MET A 216 -5.40 -13.33 9.22
C MET A 216 -4.05 -14.06 9.11
N ALA A 217 -3.67 -14.51 7.91
CA ALA A 217 -2.38 -15.16 7.69
C ALA A 217 -1.22 -14.16 7.81
N LEU A 218 -1.38 -12.94 7.31
CA LEU A 218 -0.39 -11.86 7.42
C LEU A 218 -0.21 -11.41 8.88
N GLU A 219 -1.29 -11.29 9.66
CA GLU A 219 -1.22 -11.04 11.09
C GLU A 219 -0.37 -12.10 11.80
N LYS A 220 -0.60 -13.38 11.51
CA LYS A 220 0.21 -14.49 12.07
C LYS A 220 1.68 -14.43 11.64
N CYS A 221 1.98 -13.82 10.50
CA CYS A 221 3.36 -13.56 10.06
C CYS A 221 4.01 -12.38 10.79
N GLY A 222 3.26 -11.66 11.64
CA GLY A 222 3.79 -10.60 12.49
C GLY A 222 3.84 -9.23 11.84
N ILE A 223 2.87 -8.87 11.00
CA ILE A 223 2.63 -7.48 10.62
C ILE A 223 1.96 -6.71 11.76
N ASP A 224 2.10 -5.38 11.75
CA ASP A 224 1.59 -4.52 12.82
C ASP A 224 0.26 -3.86 12.50
N PHE A 225 -0.11 -3.72 11.21
CA PHE A 225 -1.38 -3.16 10.77
C PHE A 225 -1.74 -3.60 9.35
N ILE A 226 -3.02 -3.44 8.99
CA ILE A 226 -3.52 -3.64 7.62
C ILE A 226 -4.21 -2.36 7.14
N ASP A 227 -3.83 -1.86 5.95
CA ASP A 227 -4.57 -0.83 5.20
C ASP A 227 -5.49 -1.53 4.18
N VAL A 228 -6.79 -1.52 4.44
CA VAL A 228 -7.77 -2.24 3.63
C VAL A 228 -8.11 -1.45 2.37
N SER A 229 -7.84 -2.05 1.22
CA SER A 229 -8.22 -1.56 -0.10
C SER A 229 -8.95 -2.64 -0.90
N VAL A 230 -9.31 -2.33 -2.15
CA VAL A 230 -10.03 -3.24 -3.06
C VAL A 230 -9.63 -3.00 -4.51
N GLY A 231 -9.93 -3.98 -5.35
CA GLY A 231 -9.81 -3.86 -6.79
C GLY A 231 -8.39 -3.99 -7.32
N LEU A 232 -8.29 -3.87 -8.62
CA LEU A 232 -7.05 -3.85 -9.40
C LEU A 232 -7.28 -3.03 -10.67
N TYR A 233 -6.26 -2.83 -11.51
CA TYR A 233 -6.38 -2.03 -12.75
C TYR A 233 -7.57 -2.46 -13.63
N LYS A 234 -7.85 -3.77 -13.75
CA LYS A 234 -8.99 -4.28 -14.54
C LYS A 234 -10.35 -3.87 -13.99
N THR A 235 -10.43 -3.56 -12.70
CA THR A 235 -11.63 -3.06 -12.01
C THR A 235 -11.49 -1.59 -11.60
N GLY A 236 -10.86 -0.78 -12.42
CA GLY A 236 -10.39 0.58 -12.14
C GLY A 236 -11.36 1.48 -11.39
N SER A 237 -12.67 1.44 -11.73
CA SER A 237 -13.69 2.28 -11.05
C SER A 237 -13.95 1.92 -9.58
N VAL A 238 -13.57 0.72 -9.11
CA VAL A 238 -13.64 0.36 -7.69
C VAL A 238 -12.28 0.51 -7.01
N CYS A 239 -11.19 0.43 -7.77
CA CYS A 239 -9.83 0.68 -7.29
C CYS A 239 -9.62 2.17 -7.00
N VAL A 240 -9.95 3.03 -7.98
CA VAL A 240 -9.93 4.50 -7.88
C VAL A 240 -11.35 5.00 -8.14
N GLU A 241 -12.16 4.93 -7.10
CA GLU A 241 -13.58 5.27 -7.19
C GLU A 241 -13.81 6.76 -7.50
N PRO A 242 -14.67 7.08 -8.48
CA PRO A 242 -15.07 8.45 -8.76
C PRO A 242 -15.93 9.03 -7.63
N ILE A 243 -16.10 10.37 -7.62
CA ILE A 243 -16.86 11.10 -6.60
C ILE A 243 -18.33 10.65 -6.48
N SER A 244 -18.86 10.01 -7.52
CA SER A 244 -20.23 9.46 -7.54
C SER A 244 -20.43 8.26 -6.59
N PHE A 245 -19.34 7.63 -6.15
CA PHE A 245 -19.46 6.59 -5.11
C PHE A 245 -19.85 7.22 -3.77
N PRO A 246 -20.76 6.57 -3.01
CA PRO A 246 -21.10 7.03 -1.67
C PRO A 246 -19.88 7.06 -0.76
N GLN A 247 -19.81 8.03 0.15
CA GLN A 247 -18.83 7.98 1.23
C GLN A 247 -19.04 6.72 2.07
N GLY A 248 -17.95 6.04 2.41
CA GLY A 248 -18.05 4.85 3.25
C GLY A 248 -18.50 3.57 2.54
N TRP A 249 -18.59 3.53 1.20
CA TRP A 249 -19.10 2.38 0.46
C TRP A 249 -18.33 1.06 0.70
N ARG A 250 -17.07 1.12 1.11
CA ARG A 250 -16.26 -0.06 1.47
C ARG A 250 -16.45 -0.54 2.90
N LYS A 251 -17.34 0.11 3.66
CA LYS A 251 -17.55 -0.12 5.09
C LYS A 251 -17.62 -1.61 5.47
N ASP A 252 -18.45 -2.38 4.76
CA ASP A 252 -18.68 -3.78 5.08
C ASP A 252 -17.47 -4.66 4.78
N LEU A 253 -16.69 -4.33 3.75
CA LEU A 253 -15.45 -5.03 3.40
C LEU A 253 -14.35 -4.76 4.44
N ILE A 254 -14.23 -3.51 4.89
CA ILE A 254 -13.29 -3.12 5.94
C ILE A 254 -13.67 -3.80 7.26
N LYS A 255 -14.96 -3.77 7.60
CA LYS A 255 -15.49 -4.40 8.81
C LYS A 255 -15.28 -5.92 8.80
N ALA A 256 -15.44 -6.57 7.65
CA ALA A 256 -15.18 -8.00 7.52
C ALA A 256 -13.72 -8.36 7.88
N VAL A 257 -12.75 -7.52 7.53
CA VAL A 257 -11.36 -7.71 7.97
C VAL A 257 -11.21 -7.41 9.46
N LYS A 258 -11.72 -6.25 9.91
CA LYS A 258 -11.59 -5.79 11.30
C LYS A 258 -12.12 -6.82 12.31
N ASP A 259 -13.19 -7.53 11.97
CA ASP A 259 -13.79 -8.54 12.85
C ASP A 259 -12.96 -9.83 12.99
N HIS A 260 -11.93 -10.01 12.15
CA HIS A 260 -11.15 -11.24 12.11
C HIS A 260 -9.66 -11.06 12.46
N VAL A 261 -9.20 -9.80 12.65
CA VAL A 261 -7.82 -9.50 13.06
C VAL A 261 -7.82 -8.68 14.34
N SER A 262 -6.76 -8.85 15.15
CA SER A 262 -6.56 -8.10 16.40
C SER A 262 -5.67 -6.87 16.23
N ILE A 263 -4.88 -6.83 15.16
CA ILE A 263 -4.01 -5.70 14.82
C ILE A 263 -4.83 -4.49 14.31
N PRO A 264 -4.28 -3.27 14.37
CA PRO A 264 -4.90 -2.09 13.83
C PRO A 264 -5.28 -2.21 12.35
N VAL A 265 -6.48 -1.71 12.03
CA VAL A 265 -7.00 -1.64 10.65
C VAL A 265 -7.13 -0.18 10.24
N ILE A 266 -6.48 0.17 9.13
CA ILE A 266 -6.66 1.43 8.43
C ILE A 266 -7.71 1.24 7.34
N GLY A 267 -8.65 2.18 7.18
CA GLY A 267 -9.68 2.10 6.16
C GLY A 267 -9.79 3.36 5.32
N VAL A 268 -9.90 3.16 4.01
CA VAL A 268 -10.11 4.20 3.00
C VAL A 268 -11.40 3.96 2.24
N SER A 269 -12.28 4.97 2.14
CA SER A 269 -13.59 4.80 1.48
C SER A 269 -14.26 6.11 1.06
N CYS A 270 -13.68 6.86 0.14
CA CYS A 270 -14.22 8.16 -0.34
C CYS A 270 -14.60 9.16 0.78
N ILE A 271 -13.96 9.10 1.93
CA ILE A 271 -14.30 9.93 3.09
C ILE A 271 -13.94 11.40 2.79
N ARG A 272 -14.93 12.27 2.91
CA ARG A 272 -14.82 13.72 2.69
C ARG A 272 -15.31 14.52 3.88
N GLU A 273 -16.27 13.98 4.61
CA GLU A 273 -16.91 14.63 5.74
C GLU A 273 -16.40 14.06 7.07
N PRO A 274 -16.10 14.90 8.07
CA PRO A 274 -15.64 14.46 9.39
C PRO A 274 -16.59 13.47 10.06
N GLN A 275 -17.90 13.67 9.91
CA GLN A 275 -18.92 12.81 10.51
C GLN A 275 -18.87 11.37 9.98
N VAL A 276 -18.49 11.19 8.70
CA VAL A 276 -18.31 9.85 8.13
C VAL A 276 -17.06 9.20 8.71
N ALA A 277 -15.96 9.94 8.84
CA ALA A 277 -14.74 9.46 9.51
C ALA A 277 -15.03 9.04 10.97
N GLU A 278 -15.73 9.91 11.71
CA GLU A 278 -16.15 9.64 13.10
C GLU A 278 -17.00 8.37 13.21
N SER A 279 -17.98 8.20 12.31
CA SER A 279 -18.86 7.02 12.30
C SER A 279 -18.09 5.71 12.08
N PHE A 280 -16.97 5.74 11.37
CA PHE A 280 -16.11 4.57 11.17
C PHE A 280 -15.35 4.20 12.45
N LEU A 281 -14.86 5.18 13.18
CA LEU A 281 -14.16 5.00 14.46
C LEU A 281 -15.12 4.55 15.56
N GLU A 282 -16.23 5.29 15.77
CA GLU A 282 -17.24 4.97 16.79
C GLU A 282 -17.93 3.62 16.53
N GLY A 283 -18.13 3.27 15.25
CA GLY A 283 -18.70 1.99 14.84
C GLY A 283 -17.74 0.79 14.93
N GLY A 284 -16.49 1.02 15.36
CA GLY A 284 -15.46 -0.03 15.44
C GLY A 284 -15.20 -0.70 14.10
N ILE A 285 -15.27 0.08 13.00
CA ILE A 285 -15.01 -0.40 11.63
C ILE A 285 -13.53 -0.33 11.34
N VAL A 286 -12.87 0.69 11.85
CA VAL A 286 -11.43 0.94 11.71
C VAL A 286 -10.82 1.42 13.02
N ASP A 287 -9.51 1.32 13.13
CA ASP A 287 -8.72 2.00 14.17
C ASP A 287 -8.18 3.34 13.65
N PHE A 288 -7.96 3.45 12.33
CA PHE A 288 -7.49 4.66 11.67
C PHE A 288 -8.24 4.89 10.36
N VAL A 289 -8.56 6.16 10.08
CA VAL A 289 -9.18 6.59 8.83
C VAL A 289 -8.10 7.12 7.89
N SER A 290 -8.05 6.57 6.67
CA SER A 290 -7.15 7.03 5.61
C SER A 290 -7.90 7.84 4.56
N MET A 291 -7.28 8.94 4.12
CA MET A 291 -7.84 9.83 3.11
C MET A 291 -6.73 10.40 2.23
N GLY A 292 -6.89 10.30 0.91
CA GLY A 292 -5.98 10.94 -0.05
C GLY A 292 -6.55 12.26 -0.58
N ARG A 293 -7.62 12.18 -1.37
CA ARG A 293 -8.18 13.33 -2.11
C ARG A 293 -8.68 14.46 -1.22
N SER A 294 -9.16 14.18 -0.02
CA SER A 294 -9.57 15.21 0.95
C SER A 294 -8.38 16.07 1.39
N TRP A 295 -7.23 15.45 1.61
CA TRP A 295 -5.98 16.15 1.92
C TRP A 295 -5.33 16.83 0.71
N LEU A 296 -5.64 16.39 -0.52
CA LEU A 296 -5.27 17.12 -1.74
C LEU A 296 -6.07 18.40 -1.88
N ALA A 297 -7.36 18.34 -1.56
CA ALA A 297 -8.27 19.49 -1.64
C ALA A 297 -8.03 20.51 -0.51
N ASP A 298 -7.61 20.05 0.67
CA ASP A 298 -7.42 20.90 1.85
C ASP A 298 -6.31 20.31 2.75
N GLU A 299 -5.12 20.87 2.69
CA GLU A 299 -3.96 20.46 3.50
C GLU A 299 -4.16 20.70 4.99
N GLN A 300 -5.12 21.54 5.39
CA GLN A 300 -5.46 21.83 6.80
C GLN A 300 -6.68 21.06 7.29
N TRP A 301 -7.09 20.04 6.58
CA TRP A 301 -8.33 19.30 6.90
C TRP A 301 -8.35 18.81 8.36
N GLY A 302 -7.25 18.26 8.88
CA GLY A 302 -7.15 17.78 10.25
C GLY A 302 -7.34 18.89 11.29
N LEU A 303 -6.65 20.02 11.14
CA LEU A 303 -6.81 21.17 12.05
C LEU A 303 -8.22 21.74 12.04
N LYS A 304 -8.84 21.83 10.84
CA LYS A 304 -10.23 22.31 10.72
C LYS A 304 -11.22 21.38 11.39
N VAL A 305 -10.97 20.07 11.36
CA VAL A 305 -11.78 19.08 12.08
C VAL A 305 -11.63 19.25 13.58
N LEU A 306 -10.41 19.43 14.08
CA LEU A 306 -10.13 19.66 15.51
C LEU A 306 -10.74 20.98 16.02
N ASP A 307 -10.70 22.04 15.23
CA ASP A 307 -11.23 23.36 15.62
C ASP A 307 -12.76 23.38 15.67
N ARG A 308 -13.43 22.48 14.98
CA ARG A 308 -14.88 22.28 15.10
C ARG A 308 -15.17 21.58 16.42
N LYS A 309 -15.41 22.34 17.49
CA LYS A 309 -15.72 21.88 18.87
C LYS A 309 -16.88 20.85 18.99
N SER A 310 -17.60 20.60 17.92
CA SER A 310 -18.67 19.60 17.84
C SER A 310 -18.21 18.22 17.41
N THR A 311 -16.98 18.06 16.96
CA THR A 311 -16.43 16.78 16.50
C THR A 311 -15.64 16.12 17.64
N ARG A 312 -16.01 14.88 17.96
CA ARG A 312 -15.31 14.04 18.94
C ARG A 312 -14.10 13.33 18.36
N LEU A 313 -13.68 13.70 17.13
CA LEU A 313 -12.55 13.09 16.45
C LEU A 313 -11.25 13.35 17.21
N ASN A 314 -10.57 12.26 17.52
CA ASN A 314 -9.17 12.31 17.96
C ASN A 314 -8.27 12.33 16.73
N SER A 315 -7.51 13.40 16.54
CA SER A 315 -6.60 13.56 15.36
C SER A 315 -5.54 12.47 15.25
N SER A 316 -5.23 11.77 16.34
CA SER A 316 -4.28 10.64 16.33
C SER A 316 -4.74 9.44 15.51
N HIS A 317 -6.02 9.37 15.11
CA HIS A 317 -6.59 8.31 14.29
C HIS A 317 -6.70 8.66 12.79
N ILE A 318 -6.23 9.85 12.39
CA ILE A 318 -6.31 10.31 11.00
C ILE A 318 -4.98 10.06 10.29
N THR A 319 -5.02 9.22 9.30
CA THR A 319 -3.87 8.82 8.47
C THR A 319 -4.06 9.31 7.04
N ILE A 320 -2.97 9.76 6.41
CA ILE A 320 -2.92 10.08 4.99
C ILE A 320 -2.23 8.94 4.26
N SER A 321 -2.91 8.34 3.28
CA SER A 321 -2.32 7.41 2.33
C SER A 321 -2.52 7.91 0.92
N PHE A 322 -1.43 8.04 0.17
CA PHE A 322 -1.40 8.40 -1.25
C PHE A 322 -0.91 7.20 -2.05
N ALA A 323 -1.78 6.31 -2.43
CA ALA A 323 -1.45 5.20 -3.33
C ALA A 323 -2.32 5.20 -4.55
#